data_b80e3794e901d7926953f2a0acfb8e7d
#
_entry.id   b80e3794e901d7926953f2a0acfb8e7d
#
_cell.length_a   1.000
_cell.length_b   1.000
_cell.length_c   1.000
_cell.angle_alpha   90.00
_cell.angle_beta   90.00
_cell.angle_gamma   90.00
#
_symmetry.space_group_name_H-M   'P 1'
#
loop_
_entity.id
_entity.type
_entity.pdbx_description
1 polymer ?
#
loop_
_entity_poly.entity_id
_entity_poly.type
_entity_poly.pdbx_seq_one_letter_code
_entity_poly.pdbx_strand_id
1 'polypeptide(L)'
;GGGFMKKKIPVAEVQLGMYVGQLDRPWIGTPFLYQGFVVRTPLELADLRKYCREVYIDTEKAEIAGARPAGAAIAGLPGTGRVVHRESVAVEQEWPKAKDALEGAVAALNDMFESVRVRKLLESGQARLAVGNMAQSMLRNPDALILFAAMRQRGGYQLERALDVSVCLLAFARFLGMDEDDIERAGLVGLLQDIGMLDLPPEMLQKATRLEPAEFKIIRGHVARGREILAASSGLPAEVAQIAALHHERYDGSGYPGGLKGDALGVIGAMAGVADTFGALTVKRPYAEAMSPSNALNLLFRMRGRSFHPQLVEQFIRCIGYFPVGSVVELNSGEVGVVVAQNAEQRLQPKVMVVRDARGQPLRPQKFLNLAKLPKATEDEPYRIRRTLEFGRAGVSVAEVVAG
;
A
#
# COMPACT_ATOMS: atom_id res chain seq x y z
N GLY A 1 25.20 -11.28 -25.77
CA GLY A 1 24.12 -12.14 -26.21
C GLY A 1 23.90 -13.26 -25.20
N GLY A 2 23.24 -13.01 -24.08
CA GLY A 2 22.83 -14.02 -23.14
C GLY A 2 21.40 -14.45 -23.49
N GLY A 3 21.26 -15.63 -24.11
CA GLY A 3 19.96 -16.22 -24.42
C GLY A 3 19.31 -16.69 -23.13
N PHE A 4 18.18 -16.11 -22.76
CA PHE A 4 17.33 -16.58 -21.66
C PHE A 4 16.86 -18.02 -21.97
N MET A 5 17.27 -18.99 -21.20
CA MET A 5 16.75 -20.36 -21.31
C MET A 5 15.36 -20.44 -20.63
N LYS A 6 14.35 -19.94 -21.33
CA LYS A 6 12.96 -20.20 -20.97
C LYS A 6 12.56 -21.57 -21.47
N LYS A 7 12.24 -22.47 -20.56
CA LYS A 7 11.74 -23.81 -20.90
C LYS A 7 10.22 -23.83 -20.71
N LYS A 8 9.49 -24.19 -21.77
CA LYS A 8 8.05 -24.43 -21.70
C LYS A 8 7.81 -25.82 -21.13
N ILE A 9 7.00 -25.91 -20.09
CA ILE A 9 6.63 -27.19 -19.47
C ILE A 9 5.12 -27.25 -19.20
N PRO A 10 4.52 -28.46 -19.20
CA PRO A 10 3.18 -28.65 -18.69
C PRO A 10 3.08 -28.20 -17.23
N VAL A 11 1.96 -27.58 -16.86
CA VAL A 11 1.77 -27.10 -15.47
C VAL A 11 1.82 -28.24 -14.44
N ALA A 12 1.50 -29.47 -14.87
CA ALA A 12 1.59 -30.66 -14.01
C ALA A 12 3.03 -30.98 -13.55
N GLU A 13 4.03 -30.57 -14.33
CA GLU A 13 5.46 -30.77 -14.03
C GLU A 13 6.06 -29.65 -13.16
N VAL A 14 5.29 -28.57 -12.89
CA VAL A 14 5.76 -27.49 -12.04
C VAL A 14 5.88 -27.97 -10.60
N GLN A 15 7.02 -27.68 -9.98
CA GLN A 15 7.34 -28.03 -8.59
C GLN A 15 7.61 -26.77 -7.77
N LEU A 16 7.52 -26.89 -6.46
CA LEU A 16 7.92 -25.85 -5.53
C LEU A 16 9.39 -25.47 -5.76
N GLY A 17 9.69 -24.18 -5.72
CA GLY A 17 11.03 -23.65 -5.99
C GLY A 17 11.29 -23.26 -7.45
N MET A 18 10.44 -23.66 -8.39
CA MET A 18 10.59 -23.27 -9.79
C MET A 18 10.15 -21.81 -10.01
N TYR A 19 10.89 -21.08 -10.86
CA TYR A 19 10.51 -19.75 -11.29
C TYR A 19 9.64 -19.82 -12.55
N VAL A 20 8.39 -19.40 -12.44
CA VAL A 20 7.45 -19.24 -13.57
C VAL A 20 7.61 -17.85 -14.15
N GLY A 21 8.19 -17.73 -15.33
CA GLY A 21 8.47 -16.46 -15.99
C GLY A 21 7.36 -15.98 -16.93
N GLN A 22 6.49 -16.91 -17.41
CA GLN A 22 5.37 -16.59 -18.30
C GLN A 22 4.31 -17.67 -18.21
N LEU A 23 3.05 -17.27 -18.34
CA LEU A 23 1.89 -18.15 -18.43
C LEU A 23 1.50 -18.40 -19.90
N ASP A 24 0.68 -19.41 -20.14
CA ASP A 24 0.04 -19.69 -21.45
C ASP A 24 -1.13 -18.75 -21.75
N ARG A 25 -1.39 -17.77 -20.87
CA ARG A 25 -2.45 -16.77 -20.95
C ARG A 25 -1.98 -15.42 -20.40
N PRO A 26 -2.72 -14.33 -20.64
CA PRO A 26 -2.44 -13.06 -19.98
C PRO A 26 -2.47 -13.20 -18.45
N TRP A 27 -1.56 -12.54 -17.76
CA TRP A 27 -1.52 -12.49 -16.29
C TRP A 27 -2.76 -11.83 -15.66
N ILE A 28 -3.42 -10.96 -16.43
CA ILE A 28 -4.68 -10.31 -16.05
C ILE A 28 -5.77 -11.38 -15.95
N GLY A 29 -6.48 -11.40 -14.83
CA GLY A 29 -7.52 -12.41 -14.56
C GLY A 29 -6.98 -13.70 -13.93
N THR A 30 -5.70 -13.75 -13.58
CA THR A 30 -5.11 -14.82 -12.78
C THR A 30 -4.82 -14.31 -11.36
N PRO A 31 -4.72 -15.21 -10.35
CA PRO A 31 -4.43 -14.82 -8.97
C PRO A 31 -2.96 -14.43 -8.74
N PHE A 32 -2.12 -14.39 -9.78
CA PHE A 32 -0.70 -14.16 -9.63
C PHE A 32 -0.35 -12.68 -9.68
N LEU A 33 0.33 -12.21 -8.64
CA LEU A 33 0.74 -10.82 -8.45
C LEU A 33 1.79 -10.32 -9.44
N TYR A 34 2.62 -11.21 -9.93
CA TYR A 34 3.82 -10.86 -10.70
C TYR A 34 3.80 -11.51 -12.08
N GLN A 35 4.31 -10.78 -13.06
CA GLN A 35 4.75 -11.39 -14.31
C GLN A 35 6.12 -12.04 -14.06
N GLY A 36 6.07 -13.23 -13.46
CA GLY A 36 7.22 -14.02 -13.06
C GLY A 36 7.38 -14.11 -11.53
N PHE A 37 7.33 -15.33 -11.00
CA PHE A 37 7.46 -15.62 -9.57
C PHE A 37 8.01 -17.01 -9.33
N VAL A 38 8.59 -17.25 -8.15
CA VAL A 38 8.91 -18.59 -7.68
C VAL A 38 7.68 -19.20 -7.04
N VAL A 39 7.34 -20.42 -7.45
CA VAL A 39 6.27 -21.20 -6.83
C VAL A 39 6.75 -21.68 -5.46
N ARG A 40 6.16 -21.16 -4.41
CA ARG A 40 6.61 -21.42 -3.03
C ARG A 40 5.64 -22.21 -2.19
N THR A 41 4.37 -22.14 -2.56
CA THR A 41 3.30 -22.75 -1.77
C THR A 41 2.53 -23.78 -2.59
N PRO A 42 1.98 -24.83 -1.94
CA PRO A 42 1.05 -25.74 -2.59
C PRO A 42 -0.16 -25.04 -3.21
N LEU A 43 -0.56 -23.90 -2.67
CA LEU A 43 -1.68 -23.11 -3.17
C LEU A 43 -1.34 -22.44 -4.51
N GLU A 44 -0.18 -21.78 -4.61
CA GLU A 44 0.30 -21.23 -5.89
C GLU A 44 0.40 -22.28 -6.96
N LEU A 45 0.86 -23.50 -6.58
CA LEU A 45 0.92 -24.63 -7.48
C LEU A 45 -0.49 -25.09 -7.91
N ALA A 46 -1.45 -25.13 -6.99
CA ALA A 46 -2.83 -25.46 -7.29
C ALA A 46 -3.48 -24.41 -8.19
N ASP A 47 -3.20 -23.14 -7.94
CA ASP A 47 -3.69 -22.04 -8.77
C ASP A 47 -3.07 -22.08 -10.18
N LEU A 48 -1.78 -22.35 -10.32
CA LEU A 48 -1.16 -22.56 -11.63
C LEU A 48 -1.87 -23.68 -12.40
N ARG A 49 -2.13 -24.81 -11.75
CA ARG A 49 -2.84 -25.95 -12.34
C ARG A 49 -4.28 -25.65 -12.72
N LYS A 50 -4.93 -24.76 -11.99
CA LYS A 50 -6.31 -24.33 -12.25
C LYS A 50 -6.41 -23.36 -13.42
N TYR A 51 -5.45 -22.44 -13.53
CA TYR A 51 -5.53 -21.33 -14.50
C TYR A 51 -4.72 -21.60 -15.78
N CYS A 52 -3.70 -22.45 -15.75
CA CYS A 52 -2.80 -22.67 -16.86
C CYS A 52 -2.74 -24.16 -17.25
N ARG A 53 -2.46 -24.44 -18.50
CA ARG A 53 -2.11 -25.77 -19.00
C ARG A 53 -0.60 -25.94 -19.11
N GLU A 54 0.08 -24.87 -19.50
CA GLU A 54 1.52 -24.81 -19.70
C GLU A 54 2.07 -23.49 -19.14
N VAL A 55 3.32 -23.52 -18.73
CA VAL A 55 4.04 -22.34 -18.24
C VAL A 55 5.46 -22.31 -18.78
N TYR A 56 6.07 -21.15 -18.81
CA TYR A 56 7.48 -20.98 -19.11
C TYR A 56 8.26 -20.82 -17.82
N ILE A 57 9.14 -21.75 -17.52
CA ILE A 57 10.06 -21.69 -16.38
C ILE A 57 11.40 -21.08 -16.81
N ASP A 58 12.03 -20.36 -15.89
CA ASP A 58 13.38 -19.83 -16.04
C ASP A 58 14.26 -20.51 -14.98
N THR A 59 15.12 -21.41 -15.44
CA THR A 59 15.94 -22.25 -14.56
C THR A 59 17.08 -21.46 -13.90
N GLU A 60 17.51 -20.34 -14.46
CA GLU A 60 18.55 -19.50 -13.87
C GLU A 60 18.02 -18.60 -12.76
N LYS A 61 16.73 -18.25 -12.81
CA LYS A 61 16.09 -17.39 -11.81
C LYS A 61 15.53 -18.14 -10.60
N ALA A 62 15.42 -19.45 -10.66
CA ALA A 62 14.96 -20.27 -9.54
C ALA A 62 15.80 -20.07 -8.26
N GLU A 63 17.11 -19.85 -8.41
CA GLU A 63 18.04 -19.60 -7.30
C GLU A 63 18.12 -18.12 -6.87
N ILE A 64 17.83 -17.16 -7.77
CA ILE A 64 17.96 -15.72 -7.52
C ILE A 64 16.72 -15.14 -6.81
N ALA A 65 15.60 -15.80 -6.96
CA ALA A 65 14.33 -15.37 -6.36
C ALA A 65 14.12 -15.87 -4.92
N GLY A 66 15.19 -16.08 -4.17
CA GLY A 66 15.12 -16.18 -2.72
C GLY A 66 14.37 -14.97 -2.19
N ALA A 67 13.13 -15.17 -1.66
CA ALA A 67 12.38 -14.10 -1.07
C ALA A 67 13.24 -13.46 -0.01
N ARG A 68 13.66 -12.22 -0.24
CA ARG A 68 14.20 -11.45 0.87
C ARG A 68 13.08 -11.35 1.89
N PRO A 69 13.30 -11.80 3.13
CA PRO A 69 12.29 -11.67 4.17
C PRO A 69 11.91 -10.20 4.35
N ALA A 70 10.72 -9.94 4.90
CA ALA A 70 10.38 -8.62 5.38
C ALA A 70 11.52 -8.11 6.28
N GLY A 71 11.94 -6.87 6.10
CA GLY A 71 13.08 -6.29 6.83
C GLY A 71 14.45 -6.62 6.27
N ALA A 72 14.58 -7.24 5.09
CA ALA A 72 15.90 -7.42 4.47
C ALA A 72 16.43 -6.10 3.90
N ALA A 73 17.72 -5.84 4.12
CA ALA A 73 18.41 -4.68 3.54
C ALA A 73 18.34 -4.69 2.01
N ILE A 74 18.07 -3.54 1.40
CA ILE A 74 18.08 -3.35 -0.05
C ILE A 74 19.41 -2.68 -0.44
N ALA A 75 20.14 -3.28 -1.36
CA ALA A 75 21.39 -2.71 -1.86
C ALA A 75 21.14 -1.32 -2.47
N GLY A 76 21.97 -0.34 -2.13
CA GLY A 76 21.83 1.05 -2.56
C GLY A 76 20.80 1.88 -1.80
N LEU A 77 20.03 1.28 -0.87
CA LEU A 77 19.07 2.00 -0.05
C LEU A 77 19.42 1.86 1.45
N PRO A 78 20.29 2.73 1.97
CA PRO A 78 20.68 2.72 3.37
C PRO A 78 19.46 3.00 4.27
N GLY A 79 19.46 2.39 5.47
CA GLY A 79 18.34 2.50 6.41
C GLY A 79 17.38 1.32 6.36
N THR A 80 17.38 0.51 5.30
CA THR A 80 16.58 -0.72 5.23
C THR A 80 17.28 -1.90 5.93
N GLY A 81 16.50 -2.83 6.48
CA GLY A 81 17.00 -4.07 7.07
C GLY A 81 17.72 -3.92 8.42
N ARG A 82 17.52 -2.79 9.12
CA ARG A 82 18.15 -2.55 10.43
C ARG A 82 17.43 -3.25 11.58
N VAL A 83 16.13 -3.34 11.50
CA VAL A 83 15.28 -3.85 12.58
C VAL A 83 14.29 -4.89 12.04
N VAL A 84 14.08 -5.95 12.81
CA VAL A 84 13.00 -6.91 12.55
C VAL A 84 11.84 -6.59 13.48
N HIS A 85 10.84 -5.90 12.93
CA HIS A 85 9.64 -5.54 13.68
C HIS A 85 8.68 -6.75 13.75
N ARG A 86 8.32 -7.13 14.96
CA ARG A 86 7.30 -8.16 15.23
C ARG A 86 6.04 -7.52 15.78
N GLU A 87 4.91 -8.13 15.51
CA GLU A 87 3.66 -7.76 16.17
C GLU A 87 3.78 -8.06 17.67
N SER A 88 3.49 -7.07 18.51
CA SER A 88 3.57 -7.20 19.98
C SER A 88 2.21 -7.49 20.62
N VAL A 89 1.11 -7.23 19.89
CA VAL A 89 -0.26 -7.46 20.33
C VAL A 89 -1.10 -8.01 19.16
N ALA A 90 -2.20 -8.70 19.48
CA ALA A 90 -3.17 -9.12 18.47
C ALA A 90 -3.86 -7.90 17.83
N VAL A 91 -4.31 -8.04 16.59
CA VAL A 91 -4.91 -6.93 15.84
C VAL A 91 -6.14 -6.35 16.55
N GLU A 92 -6.97 -7.22 17.12
CA GLU A 92 -8.19 -6.82 17.85
C GLU A 92 -7.86 -6.02 19.11
N GLN A 93 -6.76 -6.32 19.78
CA GLN A 93 -6.31 -5.59 20.98
C GLN A 93 -5.76 -4.20 20.63
N GLU A 94 -5.26 -4.01 19.41
CA GLU A 94 -4.75 -2.72 18.95
C GLU A 94 -5.87 -1.82 18.40
N TRP A 95 -7.01 -2.34 18.00
CA TRP A 95 -8.09 -1.56 17.38
C TRP A 95 -8.46 -0.25 18.11
N PRO A 96 -8.67 -0.22 19.44
CA PRO A 96 -9.01 1.04 20.11
C PRO A 96 -7.92 2.10 19.96
N LYS A 97 -6.64 1.71 20.14
CA LYS A 97 -5.51 2.63 20.04
C LYS A 97 -5.26 3.10 18.61
N ALA A 98 -5.42 2.21 17.63
CA ALA A 98 -5.32 2.54 16.22
C ALA A 98 -6.40 3.54 15.78
N LYS A 99 -7.63 3.35 16.26
CA LYS A 99 -8.74 4.28 16.04
C LYS A 99 -8.42 5.65 16.62
N ASP A 100 -8.03 5.71 17.90
CA ASP A 100 -7.71 6.97 18.58
C ASP A 100 -6.55 7.70 17.89
N ALA A 101 -5.50 6.98 17.47
CA ALA A 101 -4.38 7.56 16.75
C ALA A 101 -4.80 8.15 15.40
N LEU A 102 -5.67 7.47 14.66
CA LEU A 102 -6.16 7.96 13.37
C LEU A 102 -7.11 9.16 13.53
N GLU A 103 -8.04 9.10 14.48
CA GLU A 103 -8.96 10.22 14.77
C GLU A 103 -8.18 11.47 15.22
N GLY A 104 -7.15 11.27 16.06
CA GLY A 104 -6.25 12.36 16.45
C GLY A 104 -5.48 12.95 15.27
N ALA A 105 -5.06 12.11 14.32
CA ALA A 105 -4.39 12.57 13.10
C ALA A 105 -5.35 13.34 12.17
N VAL A 106 -6.61 12.93 12.05
CA VAL A 106 -7.64 13.67 11.31
C VAL A 106 -7.86 15.05 11.91
N ALA A 107 -8.02 15.15 13.23
CA ALA A 107 -8.20 16.41 13.92
C ALA A 107 -6.99 17.34 13.72
N ALA A 108 -5.77 16.82 13.95
CA ALA A 108 -4.53 17.56 13.74
C ALA A 108 -4.38 18.10 12.31
N LEU A 109 -4.72 17.28 11.30
CA LEU A 109 -4.67 17.70 9.89
C LEU A 109 -5.65 18.82 9.57
N ASN A 110 -6.88 18.75 10.08
CA ASN A 110 -7.86 19.83 9.89
C ASN A 110 -7.35 21.16 10.43
N ASP A 111 -6.81 21.15 11.66
CA ASP A 111 -6.24 22.34 12.30
C ASP A 111 -5.01 22.87 11.54
N MET A 112 -4.14 21.96 11.10
CA MET A 112 -2.96 22.32 10.30
C MET A 112 -3.34 22.93 8.96
N PHE A 113 -4.29 22.34 8.25
CA PHE A 113 -4.73 22.83 6.95
C PHE A 113 -5.33 24.22 7.07
N GLU A 114 -6.13 24.45 8.10
CA GLU A 114 -6.69 25.79 8.36
C GLU A 114 -5.60 26.80 8.72
N SER A 115 -4.64 26.41 9.57
CA SER A 115 -3.50 27.28 9.91
C SER A 115 -2.67 27.66 8.68
N VAL A 116 -2.38 26.70 7.79
CA VAL A 116 -1.64 26.97 6.55
C VAL A 116 -2.44 27.88 5.61
N ARG A 117 -3.74 27.66 5.45
CA ARG A 117 -4.61 28.50 4.60
C ARG A 117 -4.65 29.95 5.08
N VAL A 118 -4.80 30.16 6.38
CA VAL A 118 -4.99 31.49 6.98
C VAL A 118 -3.65 32.18 7.25
N ARG A 119 -2.72 31.47 7.89
CA ARG A 119 -1.46 32.05 8.41
C ARG A 119 -0.25 31.79 7.54
N LYS A 120 -0.35 30.89 6.55
CA LYS A 120 0.77 30.40 5.72
C LYS A 120 1.90 29.75 6.54
N LEU A 121 1.57 29.30 7.74
CA LEU A 121 2.50 28.65 8.66
C LEU A 121 1.92 27.31 9.14
N LEU A 122 2.78 26.32 9.32
CA LEU A 122 2.44 25.04 9.86
C LEU A 122 2.86 24.93 11.32
N GLU A 123 1.94 24.55 12.18
CA GLU A 123 2.23 24.20 13.56
C GLU A 123 2.69 22.73 13.64
N SER A 124 3.97 22.51 13.58
CA SER A 124 4.57 21.18 13.42
C SER A 124 4.41 20.24 14.62
N GLY A 125 4.20 20.78 15.82
CA GLY A 125 4.03 19.98 17.04
C GLY A 125 2.86 19.00 16.94
N GLN A 126 1.75 19.44 16.37
CA GLN A 126 0.56 18.58 16.13
C GLN A 126 0.84 17.50 15.10
N ALA A 127 1.55 17.83 14.01
CA ALA A 127 1.95 16.85 12.99
C ALA A 127 2.83 15.75 13.60
N ARG A 128 3.83 16.12 14.39
CA ARG A 128 4.74 15.18 15.06
C ARG A 128 4.01 14.28 16.05
N LEU A 129 3.13 14.86 16.87
CA LEU A 129 2.34 14.08 17.83
C LEU A 129 1.43 13.08 17.12
N ALA A 130 0.73 13.52 16.09
CA ALA A 130 -0.18 12.68 15.31
C ALA A 130 0.56 11.52 14.63
N VAL A 131 1.67 11.81 13.96
CA VAL A 131 2.49 10.78 13.31
C VAL A 131 3.14 9.85 14.33
N GLY A 132 3.64 10.37 15.46
CA GLY A 132 4.21 9.55 16.54
C GLY A 132 3.19 8.55 17.09
N ASN A 133 1.95 8.97 17.34
CA ASN A 133 0.87 8.06 17.79
C ASN A 133 0.53 6.98 16.73
N MET A 134 0.47 7.37 15.46
CA MET A 134 0.25 6.42 14.37
C MET A 134 1.45 5.44 14.23
N ALA A 135 2.68 5.93 14.34
CA ALA A 135 3.89 5.11 14.28
C ALA A 135 3.93 4.09 15.42
N GLN A 136 3.59 4.48 16.66
CA GLN A 136 3.51 3.57 17.80
C GLN A 136 2.44 2.49 17.59
N SER A 137 1.27 2.82 17.06
CA SER A 137 0.26 1.84 16.70
C SER A 137 0.76 0.89 15.59
N MET A 138 1.40 1.45 14.56
CA MET A 138 2.01 0.69 13.45
C MET A 138 3.07 -0.29 13.94
N LEU A 139 3.87 0.09 14.93
CA LEU A 139 4.89 -0.78 15.52
C LEU A 139 4.27 -1.94 16.31
N ARG A 140 3.20 -1.69 17.07
CA ARG A 140 2.53 -2.73 17.85
C ARG A 140 1.79 -3.73 16.96
N ASN A 141 0.96 -3.25 16.05
CA ASN A 141 0.30 -4.08 15.04
C ASN A 141 -0.10 -3.23 13.81
N PRO A 142 0.55 -3.41 12.65
CA PRO A 142 0.32 -2.58 11.48
C PRO A 142 -1.10 -2.72 10.91
N ASP A 143 -1.69 -3.91 11.00
CA ASP A 143 -2.96 -4.22 10.36
C ASP A 143 -4.12 -3.44 10.98
N ALA A 144 -4.04 -3.12 12.29
CA ALA A 144 -5.06 -2.34 12.97
C ALA A 144 -5.18 -0.91 12.39
N LEU A 145 -4.06 -0.19 12.29
CA LEU A 145 -4.07 1.17 11.76
C LEU A 145 -4.45 1.19 10.27
N ILE A 146 -3.95 0.25 9.48
CA ILE A 146 -4.28 0.12 8.06
C ILE A 146 -5.77 -0.15 7.87
N LEU A 147 -6.38 -1.02 8.69
CA LEU A 147 -7.81 -1.32 8.65
C LEU A 147 -8.67 -0.06 8.86
N PHE A 148 -8.40 0.69 9.93
CA PHE A 148 -9.16 1.91 10.21
C PHE A 148 -8.94 2.99 9.14
N ALA A 149 -7.71 3.13 8.63
CA ALA A 149 -7.42 4.05 7.54
C ALA A 149 -8.19 3.69 6.26
N ALA A 150 -8.24 2.40 5.90
CA ALA A 150 -8.94 1.94 4.70
C ALA A 150 -10.47 2.07 4.78
N MET A 151 -11.04 1.91 5.98
CA MET A 151 -12.48 1.83 6.20
C MET A 151 -13.11 3.10 6.78
N ARG A 152 -12.32 4.15 7.07
CA ARG A 152 -12.87 5.40 7.62
C ARG A 152 -13.84 6.07 6.66
N GLN A 153 -14.79 6.85 7.20
CA GLN A 153 -15.58 7.74 6.39
C GLN A 153 -14.68 8.78 5.74
N ARG A 154 -14.90 9.01 4.47
CA ARG A 154 -14.06 9.93 3.71
C ARG A 154 -14.50 11.37 3.89
N GLY A 155 -13.52 12.25 4.11
CA GLY A 155 -13.66 13.71 4.19
C GLY A 155 -13.25 14.40 2.88
N GLY A 156 -12.55 15.51 2.98
CA GLY A 156 -11.99 16.21 1.80
C GLY A 156 -10.82 15.46 1.18
N TYR A 157 -10.74 15.45 -0.16
CA TYR A 157 -9.74 14.72 -0.93
C TYR A 157 -8.29 14.90 -0.46
N GLN A 158 -7.89 16.13 -0.15
CA GLN A 158 -6.51 16.41 0.29
C GLN A 158 -6.18 15.80 1.65
N LEU A 159 -7.14 15.88 2.60
CA LEU A 159 -6.99 15.30 3.93
C LEU A 159 -6.91 13.79 3.87
N GLU A 160 -7.79 13.17 3.08
CA GLU A 160 -7.79 11.71 2.87
C GLU A 160 -6.46 11.24 2.31
N ARG A 161 -5.97 11.94 1.27
CA ARG A 161 -4.74 11.60 0.60
C ARG A 161 -3.54 11.72 1.54
N ALA A 162 -3.44 12.79 2.34
CA ALA A 162 -2.38 12.99 3.31
C ALA A 162 -2.31 11.84 4.33
N LEU A 163 -3.46 11.43 4.86
CA LEU A 163 -3.55 10.30 5.79
C LEU A 163 -3.19 8.98 5.13
N ASP A 164 -3.75 8.68 3.95
CA ASP A 164 -3.51 7.42 3.24
C ASP A 164 -2.03 7.25 2.90
N VAL A 165 -1.37 8.30 2.41
CA VAL A 165 0.06 8.26 2.09
C VAL A 165 0.90 8.14 3.36
N SER A 166 0.53 8.84 4.44
CA SER A 166 1.23 8.73 5.74
C SER A 166 1.17 7.31 6.28
N VAL A 167 -0.02 6.72 6.38
CA VAL A 167 -0.21 5.33 6.86
C VAL A 167 0.52 4.34 5.96
N CYS A 168 0.45 4.54 4.66
CA CYS A 168 1.14 3.70 3.68
C CYS A 168 2.67 3.74 3.87
N LEU A 169 3.24 4.94 4.08
CA LEU A 169 4.68 5.10 4.32
C LEU A 169 5.14 4.57 5.67
N LEU A 170 4.34 4.75 6.74
CA LEU A 170 4.59 4.11 8.04
C LEU A 170 4.66 2.59 7.92
N ALA A 171 3.67 1.99 7.23
CA ALA A 171 3.61 0.55 7.01
C ALA A 171 4.81 0.06 6.18
N PHE A 172 5.14 0.80 5.13
CA PHE A 172 6.22 0.42 4.23
C PHE A 172 7.60 0.56 4.88
N ALA A 173 7.85 1.63 5.64
CA ALA A 173 9.09 1.81 6.40
C ALA A 173 9.28 0.70 7.45
N ARG A 174 8.22 0.38 8.21
CA ARG A 174 8.23 -0.76 9.13
C ARG A 174 8.52 -2.08 8.41
N PHE A 175 7.87 -2.32 7.28
CA PHE A 175 8.06 -3.53 6.47
C PHE A 175 9.49 -3.66 5.94
N LEU A 176 10.13 -2.54 5.59
CA LEU A 176 11.53 -2.50 5.15
C LEU A 176 12.54 -2.64 6.31
N GLY A 177 12.07 -2.76 7.55
CA GLY A 177 12.93 -2.88 8.72
C GLY A 177 13.73 -1.62 9.01
N MET A 178 13.13 -0.45 8.82
CA MET A 178 13.71 0.84 9.20
C MET A 178 13.57 1.03 10.71
N ASP A 179 14.42 1.86 11.31
CA ASP A 179 14.29 2.22 12.72
C ASP A 179 13.11 3.16 13.00
N GLU A 180 12.77 3.37 14.26
CA GLU A 180 11.60 4.16 14.66
C GLU A 180 11.66 5.61 14.17
N ASP A 181 12.84 6.24 14.21
CA ASP A 181 13.03 7.62 13.76
C ASP A 181 12.77 7.74 12.23
N ASP A 182 13.24 6.79 11.46
CA ASP A 182 13.01 6.75 10.02
C ASP A 182 11.54 6.41 9.68
N ILE A 183 10.87 5.56 10.48
CA ILE A 183 9.44 5.28 10.35
C ILE A 183 8.62 6.56 10.60
N GLU A 184 8.90 7.30 11.69
CA GLU A 184 8.23 8.57 11.96
C GLU A 184 8.51 9.62 10.88
N ARG A 185 9.76 9.71 10.41
CA ARG A 185 10.14 10.60 9.31
C ARG A 185 9.38 10.29 8.03
N ALA A 186 9.26 9.00 7.68
CA ALA A 186 8.48 8.58 6.52
C ALA A 186 6.98 8.93 6.67
N GLY A 187 6.41 8.75 7.86
CA GLY A 187 5.06 9.16 8.17
C GLY A 187 4.83 10.67 8.04
N LEU A 188 5.77 11.49 8.55
CA LEU A 188 5.74 12.95 8.40
C LEU A 188 5.82 13.39 6.93
N VAL A 189 6.71 12.78 6.16
CA VAL A 189 6.80 13.04 4.72
C VAL A 189 5.47 12.74 4.04
N GLY A 190 4.87 11.59 4.29
CA GLY A 190 3.58 11.22 3.70
C GLY A 190 2.44 12.16 4.09
N LEU A 191 2.42 12.61 5.35
CA LEU A 191 1.39 13.51 5.85
C LEU A 191 1.48 14.91 5.23
N LEU A 192 2.69 15.38 4.93
CA LEU A 192 2.97 16.78 4.64
C LEU A 192 3.44 17.03 3.19
N GLN A 193 3.73 16.02 2.39
CA GLN A 193 4.31 16.18 1.05
C GLN A 193 3.45 17.05 0.11
N ASP A 194 2.13 16.99 0.26
CA ASP A 194 1.17 17.74 -0.56
C ASP A 194 0.67 19.04 0.10
N ILE A 195 1.29 19.50 1.20
CA ILE A 195 0.85 20.69 1.95
C ILE A 195 0.78 21.95 1.06
N GLY A 196 1.64 22.04 0.07
CA GLY A 196 1.65 23.14 -0.91
C GLY A 196 0.43 23.17 -1.83
N MET A 197 -0.35 22.08 -1.91
CA MET A 197 -1.61 22.05 -2.65
C MET A 197 -2.66 23.00 -2.05
N LEU A 198 -2.55 23.34 -0.75
CA LEU A 198 -3.46 24.24 -0.07
C LEU A 198 -3.39 25.69 -0.58
N ASP A 199 -2.34 26.06 -1.27
CA ASP A 199 -2.16 27.37 -1.88
C ASP A 199 -2.67 27.43 -3.34
N LEU A 200 -3.09 26.30 -3.89
CA LEU A 200 -3.63 26.25 -5.25
C LEU A 200 -5.10 26.67 -5.30
N PRO A 201 -5.57 27.28 -6.40
CA PRO A 201 -6.97 27.63 -6.58
C PRO A 201 -7.87 26.39 -6.47
N PRO A 202 -8.92 26.40 -5.65
CA PRO A 202 -9.82 25.26 -5.47
C PRO A 202 -10.46 24.75 -6.78
N GLU A 203 -10.78 25.66 -7.71
CA GLU A 203 -11.37 25.36 -9.01
C GLU A 203 -10.44 24.47 -9.85
N MET A 204 -9.13 24.64 -9.73
CA MET A 204 -8.13 23.85 -10.43
C MET A 204 -8.06 22.44 -9.88
N LEU A 205 -8.17 22.28 -8.55
CA LEU A 205 -8.13 20.99 -7.86
C LEU A 205 -9.42 20.16 -8.07
N GLN A 206 -10.55 20.84 -8.34
CA GLN A 206 -11.87 20.22 -8.55
C GLN A 206 -12.20 20.02 -10.03
N LYS A 207 -11.31 20.39 -10.95
CA LYS A 207 -11.54 20.30 -12.39
C LYS A 207 -11.80 18.84 -12.79
N ALA A 208 -12.96 18.59 -13.40
CA ALA A 208 -13.37 17.26 -13.85
C ALA A 208 -12.78 16.88 -15.23
N THR A 209 -12.21 17.84 -15.95
CA THR A 209 -11.57 17.63 -17.26
C THR A 209 -10.05 17.52 -17.11
N ARG A 210 -9.41 17.04 -18.17
CA ARG A 210 -7.95 16.98 -18.24
C ARG A 210 -7.36 18.38 -18.08
N LEU A 211 -6.27 18.48 -17.30
CA LEU A 211 -5.54 19.73 -17.11
C LEU A 211 -4.82 20.16 -18.39
N GLU A 212 -4.89 21.45 -18.68
CA GLU A 212 -4.07 22.07 -19.73
C GLU A 212 -2.60 22.15 -19.31
N PRO A 213 -1.65 22.21 -20.25
CA PRO A 213 -0.22 22.28 -19.92
C PRO A 213 0.14 23.42 -18.97
N ALA A 214 -0.51 24.58 -19.10
CA ALA A 214 -0.32 25.75 -18.23
C ALA A 214 -0.81 25.47 -16.80
N GLU A 215 -1.98 24.85 -16.66
CA GLU A 215 -2.57 24.45 -15.35
C GLU A 215 -1.68 23.39 -14.69
N PHE A 216 -1.19 22.43 -15.46
CA PHE A 216 -0.29 21.40 -14.96
C PHE A 216 1.01 22.00 -14.42
N LYS A 217 1.55 23.05 -15.07
CA LYS A 217 2.73 23.79 -14.57
C LYS A 217 2.44 24.47 -13.22
N ILE A 218 1.26 25.03 -13.03
CA ILE A 218 0.85 25.64 -11.76
C ILE A 218 0.74 24.59 -10.68
N ILE A 219 0.09 23.46 -10.97
CA ILE A 219 -0.05 22.34 -9.99
C ILE A 219 1.33 21.81 -9.59
N ARG A 220 2.27 21.66 -10.50
CA ARG A 220 3.64 21.25 -10.16
C ARG A 220 4.33 22.18 -9.17
N GLY A 221 3.92 23.44 -9.13
CA GLY A 221 4.42 24.45 -8.19
C GLY A 221 4.14 24.13 -6.71
N HIS A 222 3.18 23.22 -6.42
CA HIS A 222 2.89 22.83 -5.03
C HIS A 222 4.12 22.21 -4.34
N VAL A 223 5.01 21.54 -5.08
CA VAL A 223 6.22 20.92 -4.51
C VAL A 223 7.16 21.98 -3.94
N ALA A 224 7.46 23.02 -4.72
CA ALA A 224 8.29 24.13 -4.27
C ALA A 224 7.64 24.86 -3.11
N ARG A 225 6.34 25.14 -3.23
CA ARG A 225 5.57 25.82 -2.19
C ARG A 225 5.49 25.02 -0.89
N GLY A 226 5.26 23.70 -0.99
CA GLY A 226 5.27 22.80 0.17
C GLY A 226 6.61 22.81 0.88
N ARG A 227 7.72 22.75 0.12
CA ARG A 227 9.07 22.84 0.67
C ARG A 227 9.30 24.16 1.42
N GLU A 228 8.84 25.29 0.90
CA GLU A 228 8.94 26.60 1.56
C GLU A 228 8.17 26.61 2.89
N ILE A 229 6.91 26.14 2.90
CA ILE A 229 6.07 26.06 4.09
C ILE A 229 6.74 25.18 5.17
N LEU A 230 7.22 24.01 4.78
CA LEU A 230 7.84 23.07 5.71
C LEU A 230 9.20 23.58 6.23
N ALA A 231 10.01 24.22 5.39
CA ALA A 231 11.30 24.79 5.79
C ALA A 231 11.12 26.00 6.74
N ALA A 232 10.02 26.75 6.61
CA ALA A 232 9.71 27.84 7.52
C ALA A 232 9.09 27.38 8.86
N SER A 233 8.69 26.10 8.96
CA SER A 233 8.02 25.55 10.14
C SER A 233 9.05 25.12 11.19
N SER A 234 8.93 25.66 12.40
CA SER A 234 9.79 25.25 13.53
C SER A 234 9.38 23.86 14.04
N GLY A 235 10.37 23.07 14.50
CA GLY A 235 10.13 21.80 15.18
C GLY A 235 9.95 20.58 14.27
N LEU A 236 10.00 20.72 12.94
CA LEU A 236 10.16 19.58 12.03
C LEU A 236 11.65 19.24 11.85
N PRO A 237 12.01 17.96 11.71
CA PRO A 237 13.32 17.60 11.22
C PRO A 237 13.62 18.28 9.88
N ALA A 238 14.79 18.90 9.74
CA ALA A 238 15.14 19.70 8.57
C ALA A 238 15.04 18.91 7.24
N GLU A 239 15.27 17.62 7.31
CA GLU A 239 15.21 16.69 6.17
C GLU A 239 13.78 16.50 5.63
N VAL A 240 12.75 16.64 6.46
CA VAL A 240 11.35 16.41 6.05
C VAL A 240 10.96 17.30 4.89
N ALA A 241 11.32 18.60 4.93
CA ALA A 241 11.02 19.54 3.86
C ALA A 241 11.70 19.15 2.53
N GLN A 242 12.95 18.67 2.62
CA GLN A 242 13.72 18.25 1.45
C GLN A 242 13.16 16.94 0.86
N ILE A 243 12.91 15.95 1.71
CA ILE A 243 12.42 14.63 1.28
C ILE A 243 10.99 14.74 0.73
N ALA A 244 10.12 15.54 1.37
CA ALA A 244 8.75 15.77 0.89
C ALA A 244 8.71 16.33 -0.53
N ALA A 245 9.71 17.13 -0.93
CA ALA A 245 9.82 17.66 -2.28
C ALA A 245 10.20 16.60 -3.35
N LEU A 246 10.52 15.36 -2.97
CA LEU A 246 10.99 14.31 -3.87
C LEU A 246 9.89 13.36 -4.38
N HIS A 247 8.66 13.44 -3.87
CA HIS A 247 7.60 12.47 -4.18
C HIS A 247 7.17 12.44 -5.67
N HIS A 248 7.50 13.48 -6.43
CA HIS A 248 7.31 13.52 -7.89
C HIS A 248 8.59 13.30 -8.70
N GLU A 249 9.72 13.11 -8.06
CA GLU A 249 10.92 12.64 -8.75
C GLU A 249 10.75 11.21 -9.24
N ARG A 250 11.49 10.83 -10.25
CA ARG A 250 11.42 9.50 -10.86
C ARG A 250 12.82 8.90 -10.95
N TYR A 251 12.91 7.60 -10.80
CA TYR A 251 14.18 6.86 -10.73
C TYR A 251 15.08 7.09 -11.94
N ASP A 252 14.50 7.29 -13.13
CA ASP A 252 15.20 7.58 -14.38
C ASP A 252 15.55 9.08 -14.57
N GLY A 253 15.16 9.96 -13.64
CA GLY A 253 15.36 11.40 -13.71
C GLY A 253 14.30 12.14 -14.54
N SER A 254 13.23 11.47 -15.00
CA SER A 254 12.15 12.10 -15.75
C SER A 254 11.15 12.87 -14.87
N GLY A 255 11.36 12.85 -13.55
CA GLY A 255 10.51 13.51 -12.57
C GLY A 255 10.74 15.00 -12.42
N TYR A 256 10.18 15.58 -11.38
CA TYR A 256 10.32 16.98 -11.00
C TYR A 256 10.32 17.14 -9.48
N PRO A 257 10.81 18.27 -8.91
CA PRO A 257 11.24 19.49 -9.57
C PRO A 257 12.70 19.46 -10.06
N GLY A 258 13.58 18.60 -9.53
CA GLY A 258 15.02 18.64 -9.77
C GLY A 258 15.50 17.69 -10.87
N GLY A 259 14.71 16.71 -11.28
CA GLY A 259 15.15 15.66 -12.19
C GLY A 259 16.20 14.74 -11.56
N LEU A 260 16.13 14.54 -10.25
CA LEU A 260 17.05 13.67 -9.52
C LEU A 260 16.90 12.21 -9.98
N LYS A 261 18.03 11.48 -9.98
CA LYS A 261 18.10 10.15 -10.57
C LYS A 261 18.68 9.11 -9.61
N GLY A 262 18.13 7.91 -9.67
CA GLY A 262 18.67 6.75 -8.94
C GLY A 262 18.73 6.98 -7.43
N ASP A 263 19.88 6.68 -6.83
CA ASP A 263 20.10 6.74 -5.37
C ASP A 263 20.07 8.16 -4.79
N ALA A 264 20.15 9.20 -5.63
CA ALA A 264 20.03 10.60 -5.19
C ALA A 264 18.63 10.91 -4.59
N LEU A 265 17.63 10.09 -4.85
CA LEU A 265 16.30 10.20 -4.23
C LEU A 265 16.29 9.83 -2.74
N GLY A 266 17.27 9.09 -2.28
CA GLY A 266 17.24 8.49 -0.96
C GLY A 266 16.08 7.49 -0.77
N VAL A 267 16.11 6.72 0.30
CA VAL A 267 15.11 5.65 0.51
C VAL A 267 13.71 6.22 0.71
N ILE A 268 13.53 7.20 1.61
CA ILE A 268 12.20 7.75 1.94
C ILE A 268 11.64 8.55 0.75
N GLY A 269 12.46 9.30 0.01
CA GLY A 269 12.02 10.00 -1.20
C GLY A 269 11.53 9.05 -2.29
N ALA A 270 12.27 7.96 -2.52
CA ALA A 270 11.85 6.92 -3.46
C ALA A 270 10.56 6.19 -3.00
N MET A 271 10.43 5.90 -1.69
CA MET A 271 9.20 5.35 -1.10
C MET A 271 8.00 6.29 -1.29
N ALA A 272 8.19 7.59 -1.07
CA ALA A 272 7.16 8.61 -1.20
C ALA A 272 6.56 8.61 -2.61
N GLY A 273 7.38 8.53 -3.65
CA GLY A 273 6.92 8.46 -5.04
C GLY A 273 6.08 7.21 -5.34
N VAL A 274 6.44 6.06 -4.78
CA VAL A 274 5.68 4.80 -4.94
C VAL A 274 4.34 4.89 -4.22
N ALA A 275 4.35 5.30 -2.94
CA ALA A 275 3.15 5.41 -2.10
C ALA A 275 2.18 6.46 -2.65
N ASP A 276 2.69 7.61 -3.09
CA ASP A 276 1.93 8.67 -3.73
C ASP A 276 1.20 8.18 -4.99
N THR A 277 1.92 7.48 -5.85
CA THR A 277 1.35 6.94 -7.09
C THR A 277 0.31 5.86 -6.80
N PHE A 278 0.57 4.97 -5.85
CA PHE A 278 -0.40 3.95 -5.44
C PHE A 278 -1.69 4.57 -4.91
N GLY A 279 -1.58 5.53 -3.97
CA GLY A 279 -2.72 6.26 -3.44
C GLY A 279 -3.50 7.00 -4.53
N ALA A 280 -2.77 7.59 -5.47
CA ALA A 280 -3.37 8.28 -6.59
C ALA A 280 -4.16 7.37 -7.55
N LEU A 281 -3.78 6.12 -7.70
CA LEU A 281 -4.44 5.12 -8.56
C LEU A 281 -5.65 4.48 -7.87
N THR A 282 -5.60 4.32 -6.55
CA THR A 282 -6.61 3.59 -5.77
C THR A 282 -7.73 4.46 -5.19
N VAL A 283 -7.62 5.78 -5.30
CA VAL A 283 -8.65 6.74 -4.85
C VAL A 283 -9.38 7.33 -6.06
N LYS A 284 -10.71 7.40 -5.98
CA LYS A 284 -11.55 8.05 -6.99
C LYS A 284 -11.22 9.54 -7.07
N ARG A 285 -11.02 10.04 -8.28
CA ARG A 285 -10.78 11.46 -8.59
C ARG A 285 -11.91 12.01 -9.46
N PRO A 286 -12.07 13.34 -9.54
CA PRO A 286 -13.09 13.95 -10.40
C PRO A 286 -13.02 13.49 -11.86
N TYR A 287 -11.83 13.10 -12.35
CA TYR A 287 -11.56 12.75 -13.75
C TYR A 287 -11.10 11.29 -13.95
N ALA A 288 -11.07 10.45 -12.89
CA ALA A 288 -10.63 9.06 -13.00
C ALA A 288 -11.27 8.17 -11.94
N GLU A 289 -11.80 7.03 -12.36
CA GLU A 289 -12.27 5.99 -11.45
C GLU A 289 -11.11 5.35 -10.69
N ALA A 290 -11.37 4.90 -9.48
CA ALA A 290 -10.39 4.19 -8.66
C ALA A 290 -10.05 2.82 -9.27
N MET A 291 -8.77 2.51 -9.35
CA MET A 291 -8.32 1.16 -9.69
C MET A 291 -8.46 0.24 -8.46
N SER A 292 -8.67 -1.04 -8.70
CA SER A 292 -8.47 -2.03 -7.64
C SER A 292 -7.00 -2.01 -7.19
N PRO A 293 -6.71 -2.29 -5.90
CA PRO A 293 -5.33 -2.35 -5.41
C PRO A 293 -4.44 -3.27 -6.24
N SER A 294 -4.94 -4.44 -6.67
CA SER A 294 -4.18 -5.38 -7.50
C SER A 294 -3.80 -4.79 -8.87
N ASN A 295 -4.71 -4.05 -9.51
CA ASN A 295 -4.42 -3.39 -10.79
C ASN A 295 -3.40 -2.26 -10.62
N ALA A 296 -3.50 -1.49 -9.53
CA ALA A 296 -2.54 -0.44 -9.20
C ALA A 296 -1.14 -1.02 -8.94
N LEU A 297 -1.04 -2.13 -8.19
CA LEU A 297 0.24 -2.83 -7.96
C LEU A 297 0.84 -3.40 -9.25
N ASN A 298 0.01 -3.95 -10.14
CA ASN A 298 0.46 -4.40 -11.46
C ASN A 298 1.02 -3.25 -12.31
N LEU A 299 0.38 -2.07 -12.25
CA LEU A 299 0.88 -0.89 -12.95
C LEU A 299 2.22 -0.42 -12.38
N LEU A 300 2.34 -0.32 -11.06
CA LEU A 300 3.61 0.01 -10.40
C LEU A 300 4.72 -0.98 -10.78
N PHE A 301 4.41 -2.27 -10.85
CA PHE A 301 5.38 -3.28 -11.27
C PHE A 301 5.91 -3.04 -12.68
N ARG A 302 5.07 -2.60 -13.61
CA ARG A 302 5.48 -2.23 -14.98
C ARG A 302 6.33 -0.95 -15.02
N MET A 303 6.17 -0.07 -14.04
CA MET A 303 6.92 1.19 -13.93
C MET A 303 8.29 1.03 -13.23
N ARG A 304 8.58 -0.16 -12.67
CA ARG A 304 9.84 -0.43 -11.98
C ARG A 304 11.05 -0.34 -12.92
N GLY A 305 12.15 0.14 -12.40
CA GLY A 305 13.40 0.34 -13.16
C GLY A 305 13.40 1.56 -14.07
N ARG A 306 12.23 2.17 -14.30
CA ARG A 306 12.06 3.43 -15.02
C ARG A 306 11.59 4.53 -14.06
N SER A 307 10.34 4.50 -13.66
CA SER A 307 9.79 5.52 -12.76
C SER A 307 10.18 5.31 -11.30
N PHE A 308 10.37 4.06 -10.89
CA PHE A 308 10.63 3.68 -9.49
C PHE A 308 11.75 2.66 -9.37
N HIS A 309 12.43 2.70 -8.23
CA HIS A 309 13.48 1.74 -7.89
C HIS A 309 12.92 0.30 -7.92
N PRO A 310 13.52 -0.64 -8.69
CA PRO A 310 12.92 -1.95 -8.97
C PRO A 310 12.68 -2.78 -7.72
N GLN A 311 13.68 -2.93 -6.84
CA GLN A 311 13.55 -3.71 -5.62
C GLN A 311 12.58 -3.07 -4.63
N LEU A 312 12.50 -1.74 -4.59
CA LEU A 312 11.58 -1.02 -3.72
C LEU A 312 10.11 -1.28 -4.12
N VAL A 313 9.81 -1.26 -5.43
CA VAL A 313 8.47 -1.64 -5.92
C VAL A 313 8.12 -3.07 -5.56
N GLU A 314 9.05 -4.01 -5.71
CA GLU A 314 8.82 -5.41 -5.35
C GLU A 314 8.53 -5.57 -3.85
N GLN A 315 9.26 -4.86 -2.98
CA GLN A 315 8.99 -4.86 -1.55
C GLN A 315 7.68 -4.16 -1.21
N PHE A 316 7.32 -3.08 -1.91
CA PHE A 316 6.04 -2.40 -1.74
C PHE A 316 4.85 -3.32 -2.05
N ILE A 317 4.91 -4.05 -3.16
CA ILE A 317 3.87 -5.01 -3.53
C ILE A 317 3.73 -6.10 -2.46
N ARG A 318 4.84 -6.53 -1.87
CA ARG A 318 4.82 -7.47 -0.75
C ARG A 318 4.24 -6.86 0.52
N CYS A 319 4.53 -5.60 0.79
CA CYS A 319 3.99 -4.89 1.94
C CYS A 319 2.47 -4.78 1.87
N ILE A 320 1.95 -4.33 0.73
CA ILE A 320 0.50 -4.15 0.52
C ILE A 320 -0.24 -5.48 0.45
N GLY A 321 0.34 -6.48 -0.23
CA GLY A 321 -0.29 -7.78 -0.44
C GLY A 321 -1.36 -7.79 -1.53
N TYR A 322 -1.83 -8.99 -1.89
CA TYR A 322 -2.84 -9.17 -2.95
C TYR A 322 -4.24 -8.77 -2.48
N PHE A 323 -4.57 -9.12 -1.25
CA PHE A 323 -5.79 -8.70 -0.57
C PHE A 323 -5.41 -7.74 0.55
N PRO A 324 -5.29 -6.44 0.27
CA PRO A 324 -4.91 -5.47 1.29
C PRO A 324 -5.89 -5.48 2.46
N VAL A 325 -5.39 -5.16 3.65
CA VAL A 325 -6.23 -4.96 4.83
C VAL A 325 -7.25 -3.87 4.53
N GLY A 326 -8.50 -4.10 4.93
CA GLY A 326 -9.65 -3.25 4.60
C GLY A 326 -10.37 -3.63 3.30
N SER A 327 -9.84 -4.56 2.49
CA SER A 327 -10.55 -5.04 1.31
C SER A 327 -11.81 -5.81 1.69
N VAL A 328 -12.93 -5.49 1.03
CA VAL A 328 -14.17 -6.26 1.13
C VAL A 328 -14.12 -7.40 0.14
N VAL A 329 -14.36 -8.61 0.60
CA VAL A 329 -14.22 -9.83 -0.20
C VAL A 329 -15.46 -10.71 -0.12
N GLU A 330 -15.78 -11.38 -1.23
CA GLU A 330 -16.76 -12.45 -1.29
C GLU A 330 -16.01 -13.79 -1.22
N LEU A 331 -16.44 -14.65 -0.32
CA LEU A 331 -15.91 -16.00 -0.16
C LEU A 331 -16.59 -16.99 -1.12
N ASN A 332 -15.98 -18.16 -1.30
CA ASN A 332 -16.57 -19.24 -2.10
C ASN A 332 -17.91 -19.75 -1.56
N SER A 333 -18.20 -19.55 -0.27
CA SER A 333 -19.48 -19.82 0.37
C SER A 333 -20.59 -18.80 0.02
N GLY A 334 -20.24 -17.68 -0.65
CA GLY A 334 -21.13 -16.54 -0.89
C GLY A 334 -21.20 -15.54 0.27
N GLU A 335 -20.58 -15.83 1.40
CA GLU A 335 -20.46 -14.90 2.53
C GLU A 335 -19.55 -13.72 2.17
N VAL A 336 -19.81 -12.57 2.81
CA VAL A 336 -19.01 -11.35 2.61
C VAL A 336 -18.24 -11.03 3.88
N GLY A 337 -16.96 -10.75 3.72
CA GLY A 337 -16.07 -10.39 4.81
C GLY A 337 -15.13 -9.24 4.46
N VAL A 338 -14.40 -8.80 5.47
CA VAL A 338 -13.35 -7.77 5.36
C VAL A 338 -12.02 -8.40 5.74
N VAL A 339 -11.00 -8.14 4.95
CA VAL A 339 -9.62 -8.51 5.30
C VAL A 339 -9.17 -7.64 6.46
N VAL A 340 -8.94 -8.27 7.61
CA VAL A 340 -8.58 -7.56 8.86
C VAL A 340 -7.11 -7.68 9.24
N ALA A 341 -6.42 -8.70 8.70
CA ALA A 341 -4.98 -8.85 8.90
C ALA A 341 -4.33 -9.70 7.80
N GLN A 342 -3.06 -9.46 7.56
CA GLN A 342 -2.24 -10.26 6.65
C GLN A 342 -1.65 -11.48 7.36
N ASN A 343 -1.33 -12.52 6.60
CA ASN A 343 -0.46 -13.59 7.04
C ASN A 343 0.92 -13.41 6.39
N ALA A 344 1.94 -13.23 7.21
CA ALA A 344 3.30 -12.93 6.73
C ALA A 344 3.87 -13.98 5.78
N GLU A 345 3.58 -15.26 6.03
CA GLU A 345 4.07 -16.41 5.26
C GLU A 345 3.12 -16.82 4.12
N GLN A 346 1.81 -16.56 4.26
CA GLN A 346 0.78 -17.02 3.33
C GLN A 346 -0.11 -15.85 2.91
N ARG A 347 0.44 -14.94 2.13
CA ARG A 347 -0.16 -13.64 1.77
C ARG A 347 -1.44 -13.72 0.92
N LEU A 348 -1.68 -14.86 0.27
CA LEU A 348 -2.93 -15.13 -0.46
C LEU A 348 -4.04 -15.66 0.45
N GLN A 349 -3.74 -15.90 1.74
CA GLN A 349 -4.65 -16.45 2.73
C GLN A 349 -4.71 -15.54 3.97
N PRO A 350 -5.26 -14.32 3.82
CA PRO A 350 -5.35 -13.35 4.91
C PRO A 350 -6.32 -13.82 6.00
N LYS A 351 -6.37 -13.05 7.08
CA LYS A 351 -7.40 -13.17 8.10
C LYS A 351 -8.61 -12.33 7.69
N VAL A 352 -9.80 -12.91 7.72
CA VAL A 352 -11.04 -12.29 7.26
C VAL A 352 -12.07 -12.28 8.38
N MET A 353 -12.68 -11.14 8.64
CA MET A 353 -13.88 -11.02 9.48
C MET A 353 -15.10 -11.11 8.56
N VAL A 354 -15.85 -12.19 8.68
CA VAL A 354 -17.11 -12.38 7.93
C VAL A 354 -18.20 -11.60 8.64
N VAL A 355 -18.80 -10.66 7.93
CA VAL A 355 -19.79 -9.71 8.46
C VAL A 355 -21.19 -9.90 7.88
N ARG A 356 -21.31 -10.64 6.76
CA ARG A 356 -22.59 -10.95 6.11
C ARG A 356 -22.65 -12.41 5.67
N ASP A 357 -23.83 -12.99 5.79
CA ASP A 357 -24.11 -14.32 5.28
C ASP A 357 -24.22 -14.36 3.73
N ALA A 358 -24.41 -15.53 3.15
CA ALA A 358 -24.54 -15.72 1.70
C ALA A 358 -25.79 -15.04 1.09
N ARG A 359 -26.74 -14.61 1.93
CA ARG A 359 -27.94 -13.86 1.52
C ARG A 359 -27.73 -12.34 1.66
N GLY A 360 -26.55 -11.89 2.08
CA GLY A 360 -26.22 -10.50 2.31
C GLY A 360 -26.75 -9.93 3.63
N GLN A 361 -27.29 -10.77 4.53
CA GLN A 361 -27.77 -10.33 5.83
C GLN A 361 -26.62 -10.18 6.83
N PRO A 362 -26.65 -9.19 7.74
CA PRO A 362 -25.65 -9.04 8.77
C PRO A 362 -25.49 -10.32 9.60
N LEU A 363 -24.25 -10.78 9.72
CA LEU A 363 -23.90 -11.95 10.52
C LEU A 363 -23.58 -11.52 11.96
N ARG A 364 -24.29 -12.09 12.94
CA ARG A 364 -24.04 -11.84 14.38
C ARG A 364 -24.15 -13.15 15.17
N PRO A 365 -23.12 -13.54 15.95
CA PRO A 365 -21.78 -12.92 15.99
C PRO A 365 -21.06 -13.05 14.65
N GLN A 366 -20.12 -12.15 14.40
CA GLN A 366 -19.25 -12.22 13.22
C GLN A 366 -18.37 -13.48 13.31
N LYS A 367 -17.88 -13.92 12.15
CA LYS A 367 -17.01 -15.08 12.05
C LYS A 367 -15.60 -14.65 11.68
N PHE A 368 -14.64 -14.92 12.54
CA PHE A 368 -13.23 -14.70 12.25
C PHE A 368 -12.63 -15.93 11.57
N LEU A 369 -12.08 -15.76 10.38
CA LEU A 369 -11.46 -16.82 9.59
C LEU A 369 -9.98 -16.49 9.35
N ASN A 370 -9.09 -17.35 9.83
CA ASN A 370 -7.70 -17.35 9.36
C ASN A 370 -7.60 -18.32 8.17
N LEU A 371 -7.58 -17.78 6.95
CA LEU A 371 -7.60 -18.61 5.73
C LEU A 371 -6.33 -19.47 5.59
N ALA A 372 -5.22 -19.10 6.22
CA ALA A 372 -4.00 -19.91 6.23
C ALA A 372 -4.17 -21.24 7.01
N LYS A 373 -5.14 -21.30 7.92
CA LYS A 373 -5.48 -22.53 8.64
C LYS A 373 -6.46 -23.42 7.89
N LEU A 374 -6.82 -23.06 6.65
CA LEU A 374 -7.73 -23.77 5.77
C LEU A 374 -9.07 -24.12 6.45
N PRO A 375 -9.76 -23.17 7.10
CA PRO A 375 -11.06 -23.43 7.73
C PRO A 375 -12.03 -23.95 6.67
N LYS A 376 -12.90 -24.90 7.06
CA LYS A 376 -13.82 -25.55 6.14
C LYS A 376 -15.05 -24.70 5.88
N ALA A 377 -15.35 -24.44 4.61
CA ALA A 377 -16.59 -23.82 4.15
C ALA A 377 -17.71 -24.88 4.02
N THR A 378 -17.33 -26.07 3.51
CA THR A 378 -18.14 -27.28 3.42
C THR A 378 -17.31 -28.48 3.88
N GLU A 379 -17.88 -29.69 3.94
CA GLU A 379 -17.12 -30.90 4.31
C GLU A 379 -15.89 -31.10 3.43
N ASP A 380 -15.99 -30.75 2.12
CA ASP A 380 -14.96 -31.05 1.13
C ASP A 380 -14.10 -29.82 0.76
N GLU A 381 -14.57 -28.59 1.01
CA GLU A 381 -13.87 -27.38 0.55
C GLU A 381 -13.50 -26.43 1.69
N PRO A 382 -12.23 -25.92 1.72
CA PRO A 382 -11.85 -24.83 2.60
C PRO A 382 -12.42 -23.49 2.10
N TYR A 383 -12.54 -22.53 3.01
CA TYR A 383 -12.83 -21.15 2.65
C TYR A 383 -11.74 -20.56 1.74
N ARG A 384 -12.18 -19.83 0.73
CA ARG A 384 -11.30 -19.09 -0.20
C ARG A 384 -11.96 -17.77 -0.58
N ILE A 385 -11.14 -16.77 -0.86
CA ILE A 385 -11.62 -15.53 -1.46
C ILE A 385 -11.96 -15.81 -2.92
N ARG A 386 -13.20 -15.57 -3.30
CA ARG A 386 -13.69 -15.71 -4.67
C ARG A 386 -13.37 -14.47 -5.50
N ARG A 387 -13.60 -13.28 -4.91
CA ARG A 387 -13.33 -11.98 -5.53
C ARG A 387 -13.28 -10.87 -4.50
N THR A 388 -12.61 -9.78 -4.85
CA THR A 388 -12.69 -8.51 -4.14
C THR A 388 -13.91 -7.74 -4.63
N LEU A 389 -14.68 -7.18 -3.70
CA LEU A 389 -15.81 -6.31 -3.99
C LEU A 389 -15.36 -4.84 -3.96
N GLU A 390 -16.04 -3.99 -4.76
CA GLU A 390 -15.79 -2.55 -4.68
C GLU A 390 -16.27 -2.02 -3.33
N PHE A 391 -15.40 -1.23 -2.70
CA PHE A 391 -15.74 -0.56 -1.44
C PHE A 391 -16.97 0.33 -1.63
N GLY A 392 -17.95 0.21 -0.75
CA GLY A 392 -19.23 0.92 -0.85
C GLY A 392 -20.36 0.16 -1.56
N ARG A 393 -20.10 -0.75 -2.51
CA ARG A 393 -21.14 -1.60 -3.11
C ARG A 393 -21.65 -2.66 -2.14
N ALA A 394 -20.83 -3.12 -1.21
CA ALA A 394 -21.23 -4.10 -0.21
C ALA A 394 -21.90 -3.48 1.03
N GLY A 395 -21.86 -2.14 1.17
CA GLY A 395 -22.45 -1.43 2.31
C GLY A 395 -21.88 -1.83 3.67
N VAL A 396 -20.63 -2.32 3.71
CA VAL A 396 -19.96 -2.73 4.95
C VAL A 396 -19.27 -1.53 5.58
N SER A 397 -19.53 -1.30 6.88
CA SER A 397 -18.88 -0.23 7.66
C SER A 397 -17.82 -0.76 8.62
N VAL A 398 -16.91 0.12 9.08
CA VAL A 398 -15.95 -0.22 10.16
C VAL A 398 -16.69 -0.70 11.41
N ALA A 399 -17.82 -0.08 11.74
CA ALA A 399 -18.60 -0.46 12.91
C ALA A 399 -19.10 -1.91 12.81
N GLU A 400 -19.44 -2.40 11.62
CA GLU A 400 -19.81 -3.81 11.42
C GLU A 400 -18.64 -4.75 11.64
N VAL A 401 -17.41 -4.32 11.38
CA VAL A 401 -16.20 -5.16 11.55
C VAL A 401 -15.76 -5.23 13.00
N VAL A 402 -15.88 -4.12 13.73
CA VAL A 402 -15.33 -3.95 15.10
C VAL A 402 -16.34 -4.22 16.19
N ALA A 403 -17.64 -4.34 15.86
CA ALA A 403 -18.73 -4.54 16.83
C ALA A 403 -18.89 -5.99 17.33
N GLY A 404 -17.88 -6.84 17.08
CA GLY A 404 -17.88 -8.25 17.51
C GLY A 404 -17.41 -8.46 18.94
#